data_24f2b23c6ea0ea1b7fee87c0decbc373
#
_entry.id   24f2b23c6ea0ea1b7fee87c0decbc373
#
_cell.length_a   1.000
_cell.length_b   1.000
_cell.length_c   1.000
_cell.angle_alpha   90.00
_cell.angle_beta   90.00
_cell.angle_gamma   90.00
#
_symmetry.space_group_name_H-M   'P 1'
#
loop_
_entity.id
_entity.type
_entity.pdbx_description
1 polymer ?
#
loop_
_entity_poly.entity_id
_entity_poly.type
_entity_poly.pdbx_seq_one_letter_code
_entity_poly.pdbx_strand_id
1 'polypeptide(L)'
;MAAGERRARKAAGALTWSAWPARERPLSAIVLLASALLLGVLVVRGTGDAVLGLAAPLFVLGSLSSFLFPTSYRLTEEAVEVRSLGVSRARPWKEMRRMTVDATGVFLSPFEKRNWLEAYRGVRLLFGGNRDQVVAYVEARIGREDPVA
;
A
#
# COMPACT_ATOMS: atom_id res chain seq x y z
N MET A 1 -20.84 -20.47 -20.83
CA MET A 1 -21.48 -19.12 -20.87
C MET A 1 -21.56 -18.47 -19.48
N ALA A 2 -22.20 -19.07 -18.50
CA ALA A 2 -22.40 -18.46 -17.17
C ALA A 2 -21.11 -18.06 -16.40
N ALA A 3 -19.98 -18.76 -16.57
CA ALA A 3 -18.72 -18.44 -15.90
C ALA A 3 -18.01 -17.22 -16.49
N GLY A 4 -18.13 -17.01 -17.80
CA GLY A 4 -17.56 -15.84 -18.49
C GLY A 4 -18.34 -14.56 -18.17
N GLU A 5 -19.66 -14.65 -18.14
CA GLU A 5 -20.53 -13.53 -17.79
C GLU A 5 -20.41 -13.13 -16.31
N ARG A 6 -20.25 -14.09 -15.40
CA ARG A 6 -19.98 -13.81 -13.99
C ARG A 6 -18.61 -13.14 -13.81
N ARG A 7 -17.59 -13.55 -14.55
CA ARG A 7 -16.28 -12.88 -14.54
C ARG A 7 -16.36 -11.46 -15.10
N ALA A 8 -17.10 -11.25 -16.20
CA ALA A 8 -17.29 -9.94 -16.78
C ALA A 8 -18.11 -9.00 -15.87
N ARG A 9 -19.17 -9.53 -15.22
CA ARG A 9 -19.96 -8.80 -14.23
C ARG A 9 -19.16 -8.49 -12.97
N LYS A 10 -18.33 -9.44 -12.51
CA LYS A 10 -17.40 -9.26 -11.40
C LYS A 10 -16.30 -8.24 -11.71
N ALA A 11 -15.89 -8.14 -12.98
CA ALA A 11 -14.95 -7.12 -13.44
C ALA A 11 -15.59 -5.73 -13.57
N ALA A 12 -16.87 -5.66 -13.96
CA ALA A 12 -17.59 -4.39 -14.13
C ALA A 12 -17.89 -3.66 -12.81
N GLY A 13 -17.98 -4.40 -11.68
CA GLY A 13 -18.15 -3.82 -10.33
C GLY A 13 -16.86 -3.64 -9.53
N ALA A 14 -15.72 -4.01 -10.10
CA ALA A 14 -14.42 -3.94 -9.41
C ALA A 14 -13.73 -2.60 -9.69
N LEU A 15 -13.27 -1.93 -8.64
CA LEU A 15 -12.41 -0.75 -8.74
C LEU A 15 -10.96 -1.21 -8.69
N THR A 16 -10.20 -0.94 -9.76
CA THR A 16 -8.79 -1.31 -9.88
C THR A 16 -7.94 -0.09 -10.17
N TRP A 17 -6.86 0.07 -9.42
CA TRP A 17 -5.87 1.11 -9.67
C TRP A 17 -4.50 0.70 -9.15
N SER A 18 -3.49 1.49 -9.48
CA SER A 18 -2.12 1.32 -9.01
C SER A 18 -1.62 2.62 -8.41
N ALA A 19 -0.99 2.54 -7.24
CA ALA A 19 -0.31 3.67 -6.62
C ALA A 19 1.20 3.43 -6.64
N TRP A 20 1.93 4.44 -7.09
CA TRP A 20 3.39 4.41 -7.14
C TRP A 20 3.98 5.62 -6.43
N PRO A 21 4.23 5.54 -5.10
CA PRO A 21 4.67 6.69 -4.30
C PRO A 21 5.95 7.36 -4.81
N ALA A 22 6.92 6.58 -5.26
CA ALA A 22 8.17 7.11 -5.79
C ALA A 22 7.98 7.96 -7.04
N ARG A 23 7.01 7.62 -7.90
CA ARG A 23 6.67 8.37 -9.11
C ARG A 23 5.88 9.64 -8.78
N GLU A 24 5.02 9.58 -7.79
CA GLU A 24 4.22 10.73 -7.34
C GLU A 24 5.06 11.76 -6.57
N ARG A 25 6.15 11.31 -5.95
CA ARG A 25 7.06 12.14 -5.16
C ARG A 25 8.52 11.95 -5.61
N PRO A 26 8.89 12.45 -6.80
CA PRO A 26 10.21 12.21 -7.39
C PRO A 26 11.34 12.78 -6.55
N LEU A 27 11.15 13.92 -5.90
CA LEU A 27 12.15 14.52 -5.00
C LEU A 27 12.46 13.59 -3.81
N SER A 28 11.43 12.99 -3.21
CA SER A 28 11.64 12.05 -2.11
C SER A 28 12.37 10.78 -2.57
N ALA A 29 12.11 10.32 -3.78
CA ALA A 29 12.83 9.18 -4.36
C ALA A 29 14.31 9.52 -4.62
N ILE A 30 14.60 10.70 -5.15
CA ILE A 30 15.97 11.17 -5.40
C ILE A 30 16.72 11.30 -4.07
N VAL A 31 16.13 11.92 -3.06
CA VAL A 31 16.73 12.06 -1.72
C VAL A 31 17.03 10.70 -1.10
N LEU A 32 16.09 9.75 -1.23
CA LEU A 32 16.29 8.39 -0.74
C LEU A 32 17.47 7.69 -1.42
N LEU A 33 17.55 7.76 -2.75
CA LEU A 33 18.64 7.14 -3.50
C LEU A 33 19.99 7.80 -3.20
N ALA A 34 20.02 9.13 -3.10
CA ALA A 34 21.22 9.87 -2.73
C ALA A 34 21.71 9.54 -1.31
N SER A 35 20.76 9.41 -0.36
CA SER A 35 21.06 9.03 1.02
C SER A 35 21.58 7.59 1.12
N ALA A 36 20.99 6.66 0.34
CA ALA A 36 21.46 5.28 0.28
C ALA A 36 22.88 5.19 -0.31
N LEU A 37 23.16 5.95 -1.37
CA LEU A 37 24.50 6.01 -1.95
C LEU A 37 25.53 6.59 -0.97
N LEU A 38 25.18 7.69 -0.30
CA LEU A 38 26.02 8.31 0.73
C LEU A 38 26.30 7.34 1.87
N LEU A 39 25.29 6.60 2.33
CA LEU A 39 25.45 5.56 3.35
C LEU A 39 26.48 4.50 2.91
N GLY A 40 26.37 4.01 1.69
CA GLY A 40 27.35 3.04 1.14
C GLY A 40 28.78 3.58 1.16
N VAL A 41 28.99 4.82 0.71
CA VAL A 41 30.31 5.48 0.73
C VAL A 41 30.84 5.62 2.15
N LEU A 42 30.01 6.04 3.11
CA LEU A 42 30.41 6.19 4.50
C LEU A 42 30.79 4.84 5.14
N VAL A 43 30.04 3.79 4.83
CA VAL A 43 30.36 2.44 5.33
C VAL A 43 31.71 1.97 4.77
N VAL A 44 31.95 2.11 3.47
CA VAL A 44 33.27 1.75 2.88
C VAL A 44 34.40 2.56 3.52
N ARG A 45 34.20 3.87 3.71
CA ARG A 45 35.20 4.73 4.32
C ARG A 45 35.51 4.39 5.79
N GLY A 46 34.47 3.99 6.54
CA GLY A 46 34.58 3.65 7.95
C GLY A 46 35.10 2.24 8.20
N THR A 47 34.75 1.27 7.40
CA THR A 47 35.12 -0.15 7.60
C THR A 47 36.23 -0.63 6.68
N GLY A 48 36.42 0.03 5.55
CA GLY A 48 37.29 -0.45 4.47
C GLY A 48 36.71 -1.61 3.66
N ASP A 49 35.50 -2.03 3.96
CA ASP A 49 34.86 -3.19 3.36
C ASP A 49 33.82 -2.77 2.29
N ALA A 50 34.12 -3.11 1.03
CA ALA A 50 33.25 -2.79 -0.10
C ALA A 50 31.97 -3.63 -0.10
N VAL A 51 31.98 -4.85 0.46
CA VAL A 51 30.80 -5.72 0.54
C VAL A 51 29.77 -5.11 1.50
N LEU A 52 30.22 -4.68 2.67
CA LEU A 52 29.36 -3.97 3.64
C LEU A 52 28.85 -2.65 3.07
N GLY A 53 29.71 -1.91 2.35
CA GLY A 53 29.34 -0.67 1.68
C GLY A 53 28.28 -0.82 0.60
N LEU A 54 28.19 -1.99 -0.04
CA LEU A 54 27.12 -2.32 -0.99
C LEU A 54 25.88 -2.88 -0.28
N ALA A 55 26.08 -3.72 0.72
CA ALA A 55 24.98 -4.38 1.43
C ALA A 55 24.11 -3.39 2.22
N ALA A 56 24.70 -2.39 2.86
CA ALA A 56 23.97 -1.42 3.67
C ALA A 56 22.93 -0.61 2.87
N PRO A 57 23.26 0.03 1.74
CA PRO A 57 22.26 0.72 0.93
C PRO A 57 21.22 -0.24 0.32
N LEU A 58 21.61 -1.44 -0.09
CA LEU A 58 20.67 -2.43 -0.60
C LEU A 58 19.66 -2.87 0.46
N PHE A 59 20.08 -3.03 1.69
CA PHE A 59 19.19 -3.34 2.81
C PHE A 59 18.18 -2.21 3.07
N VAL A 60 18.63 -0.96 3.05
CA VAL A 60 17.76 0.22 3.22
C VAL A 60 16.75 0.30 2.07
N LEU A 61 17.19 0.16 0.82
CA LEU A 61 16.31 0.19 -0.35
C LEU A 61 15.32 -0.96 -0.35
N GLY A 62 15.74 -2.16 0.07
CA GLY A 62 14.88 -3.32 0.23
C GLY A 62 13.80 -3.11 1.29
N SER A 63 14.14 -2.48 2.42
CA SER A 63 13.20 -2.13 3.48
C SER A 63 12.15 -1.11 3.04
N LEU A 64 12.48 -0.24 2.08
CA LEU A 64 11.60 0.78 1.50
C LEU A 64 10.99 0.34 0.15
N SER A 65 10.97 -0.93 -0.11
CA SER A 65 10.47 -1.50 -1.38
C SER A 65 9.03 -1.08 -1.70
N SER A 66 8.15 -1.00 -0.70
CA SER A 66 6.76 -0.53 -0.89
C SER A 66 6.65 0.94 -1.33
N PHE A 67 7.67 1.76 -1.11
CA PHE A 67 7.75 3.12 -1.65
C PHE A 67 8.29 3.13 -3.09
N LEU A 68 9.28 2.30 -3.38
CA LEU A 68 9.96 2.26 -4.68
C LEU A 68 9.16 1.56 -5.77
N PHE A 69 8.39 0.53 -5.41
CA PHE A 69 7.63 -0.27 -6.36
C PHE A 69 6.13 0.06 -6.34
N PRO A 70 5.46 -0.07 -7.49
CA PRO A 70 4.03 0.14 -7.56
C PRO A 70 3.27 -0.95 -6.81
N THR A 71 2.22 -0.54 -6.11
CA THR A 71 1.26 -1.44 -5.48
C THR A 71 -0.07 -1.32 -6.22
N SER A 72 -0.60 -2.45 -6.67
CA SER A 72 -1.90 -2.52 -7.34
C SER A 72 -2.98 -2.90 -6.34
N TYR A 73 -4.08 -2.20 -6.41
CA TYR A 73 -5.25 -2.40 -5.58
C TYR A 73 -6.43 -2.82 -6.44
N ARG A 74 -7.20 -3.76 -5.95
CA ARG A 74 -8.45 -4.19 -6.56
C ARG A 74 -9.50 -4.35 -5.48
N LEU A 75 -10.55 -3.56 -5.57
CA LEU A 75 -11.72 -3.66 -4.71
C LEU A 75 -12.79 -4.43 -5.46
N THR A 76 -13.19 -5.57 -4.93
CA THR A 76 -14.31 -6.37 -5.45
C THR A 76 -15.50 -6.27 -4.50
N GLU A 77 -16.63 -6.84 -4.89
CA GLU A 77 -17.81 -6.89 -4.00
C GLU A 77 -17.57 -7.72 -2.73
N GLU A 78 -16.64 -8.68 -2.78
CA GLU A 78 -16.39 -9.64 -1.71
C GLU A 78 -15.16 -9.31 -0.86
N ALA A 79 -14.13 -8.70 -1.48
CA ALA A 79 -12.84 -8.55 -0.84
C ALA A 79 -12.04 -7.34 -1.35
N VAL A 80 -11.08 -6.94 -0.54
CA VAL A 80 -9.99 -6.03 -0.91
C VAL A 80 -8.78 -6.85 -1.29
N GLU A 81 -8.28 -6.67 -2.51
CA GLU A 81 -7.09 -7.32 -3.00
C GLU A 81 -5.95 -6.29 -3.13
N VAL A 82 -4.81 -6.60 -2.56
CA VAL A 82 -3.59 -5.78 -2.64
C VAL A 82 -2.48 -6.63 -3.23
N ARG A 83 -1.89 -6.15 -4.31
CA ARG A 83 -0.77 -6.82 -4.98
C ARG A 83 0.45 -5.93 -5.00
N SER A 84 1.52 -6.40 -4.38
CA SER A 84 2.81 -5.72 -4.34
C SER A 84 3.94 -6.74 -4.53
N LEU A 85 4.93 -6.44 -5.37
CA LEU A 85 6.11 -7.30 -5.63
C LEU A 85 5.76 -8.75 -6.01
N GLY A 86 4.65 -8.96 -6.73
CA GLY A 86 4.20 -10.30 -7.10
C GLY A 86 3.45 -11.05 -6.01
N VAL A 87 3.38 -10.52 -4.79
CA VAL A 87 2.58 -11.07 -3.69
C VAL A 87 1.19 -10.46 -3.72
N SER A 88 0.16 -11.29 -3.76
CA SER A 88 -1.23 -10.88 -3.69
C SER A 88 -1.82 -11.26 -2.34
N ARG A 89 -2.49 -10.30 -1.71
CA ARG A 89 -3.22 -10.51 -0.45
C ARG A 89 -4.66 -10.07 -0.64
N ALA A 90 -5.59 -10.95 -0.30
CA ALA A 90 -7.02 -10.67 -0.32
C ALA A 90 -7.57 -10.67 1.11
N ARG A 91 -8.40 -9.69 1.43
CA ARG A 91 -9.08 -9.58 2.71
C ARG A 91 -10.57 -9.36 2.47
N PRO A 92 -11.43 -10.25 2.96
CA PRO A 92 -12.87 -10.08 2.80
C PRO A 92 -13.39 -8.87 3.58
N TRP A 93 -14.37 -8.17 3.01
CA TRP A 93 -14.98 -6.99 3.65
C TRP A 93 -15.60 -7.32 5.02
N LYS A 94 -16.03 -8.57 5.21
CA LYS A 94 -16.59 -9.05 6.48
C LYS A 94 -15.63 -8.95 7.66
N GLU A 95 -14.33 -8.97 7.40
CA GLU A 95 -13.29 -8.82 8.42
C GLU A 95 -12.98 -7.36 8.74
N MET A 96 -13.42 -6.40 7.90
CA MET A 96 -13.15 -4.99 8.09
C MET A 96 -14.25 -4.35 8.93
N ARG A 97 -13.85 -3.69 10.03
CA ARG A 97 -14.77 -3.08 11.01
C ARG A 97 -14.75 -1.57 10.98
N ARG A 98 -13.60 -0.99 10.68
CA ARG A 98 -13.39 0.45 10.71
C ARG A 98 -12.61 0.93 9.49
N MET A 99 -12.95 2.12 9.04
CA MET A 99 -12.21 2.80 8.00
C MET A 99 -11.77 4.18 8.51
N THR A 100 -10.54 4.57 8.21
CA THR A 100 -10.00 5.91 8.46
C THR A 100 -9.45 6.48 7.16
N VAL A 101 -9.88 7.68 6.80
CA VAL A 101 -9.43 8.37 5.60
C VAL A 101 -8.39 9.41 5.98
N ASP A 102 -7.25 9.39 5.30
CA ASP A 102 -6.22 10.43 5.43
C ASP A 102 -5.94 11.11 4.07
N ALA A 103 -4.97 12.01 4.05
CA ALA A 103 -4.61 12.74 2.83
C ALA A 103 -4.04 11.84 1.72
N THR A 104 -3.49 10.67 2.07
CA THR A 104 -2.75 9.79 1.16
C THR A 104 -3.48 8.50 0.84
N GLY A 105 -4.47 8.12 1.65
CA GLY A 105 -5.16 6.85 1.46
C GLY A 105 -6.28 6.59 2.44
N VAL A 106 -6.76 5.37 2.40
CA VAL A 106 -7.75 4.80 3.32
C VAL A 106 -7.11 3.68 4.10
N PHE A 107 -7.23 3.70 5.40
CA PHE A 107 -6.81 2.62 6.27
C PHE A 107 -8.02 1.81 6.74
N LEU A 108 -7.99 0.52 6.49
CA LEU A 108 -9.02 -0.44 6.89
C LEU A 108 -8.53 -1.26 8.06
N SER A 109 -9.28 -1.24 9.15
CA SER A 109 -8.96 -1.99 10.37
C SER A 109 -9.98 -3.10 10.61
N PRO A 110 -9.52 -4.32 10.99
CA PRO A 110 -10.41 -5.39 11.43
C PRO A 110 -10.89 -5.20 12.87
N PHE A 111 -10.38 -4.19 13.57
CA PHE A 111 -10.71 -3.90 14.97
C PHE A 111 -11.68 -2.74 15.09
N GLU A 112 -12.65 -2.85 15.98
CA GLU A 112 -13.60 -1.77 16.32
C GLU A 112 -12.90 -0.62 17.06
N LYS A 113 -11.94 -0.94 17.92
CA LYS A 113 -11.14 0.03 18.69
C LYS A 113 -9.70 0.04 18.23
N ARG A 114 -9.03 1.17 18.37
CA ARG A 114 -7.60 1.30 18.08
C ARG A 114 -6.80 0.26 18.88
N ASN A 115 -5.99 -0.53 18.15
CA ASN A 115 -5.13 -1.53 18.72
C ASN A 115 -3.75 -1.48 18.06
N TRP A 116 -2.69 -1.78 18.81
CA TRP A 116 -1.33 -1.85 18.29
C TRP A 116 -1.17 -2.90 17.15
N LEU A 117 -2.03 -3.93 17.13
CA LEU A 117 -2.06 -4.94 16.07
C LEU A 117 -2.62 -4.41 14.73
N GLU A 118 -3.21 -3.23 14.69
CA GLU A 118 -3.73 -2.62 13.45
C GLU A 118 -2.66 -2.45 12.38
N ALA A 119 -1.43 -2.13 12.79
CA ALA A 119 -0.29 -1.99 11.89
C ALA A 119 0.01 -3.28 11.09
N TYR A 120 -0.29 -4.44 11.67
CA TYR A 120 -0.02 -5.76 11.08
C TYR A 120 -1.23 -6.38 10.39
N ARG A 121 -2.43 -6.11 10.87
CA ARG A 121 -3.67 -6.71 10.35
C ARG A 121 -4.53 -5.77 9.52
N GLY A 122 -4.30 -4.48 9.61
CA GLY A 122 -4.96 -3.46 8.79
C GLY A 122 -4.49 -3.50 7.34
N VAL A 123 -5.32 -2.97 6.46
CA VAL A 123 -5.01 -2.79 5.04
C VAL A 123 -4.98 -1.30 4.74
N ARG A 124 -3.89 -0.82 4.16
CA ARG A 124 -3.77 0.55 3.70
C ARG A 124 -3.92 0.61 2.19
N LEU A 125 -4.89 1.38 1.74
CA LEU A 125 -5.14 1.66 0.33
C LEU A 125 -4.63 3.06 0.03
N LEU A 126 -3.57 3.18 -0.76
CA LEU A 126 -3.06 4.48 -1.20
C LEU A 126 -3.89 4.98 -2.39
N PHE A 127 -4.15 6.28 -2.43
CA PHE A 127 -4.84 6.89 -3.57
C PHE A 127 -3.90 6.99 -4.79
N GLY A 128 -4.46 6.78 -5.96
CA GLY A 128 -3.78 6.99 -7.25
C GLY A 128 -4.48 8.06 -8.08
N GLY A 129 -4.87 9.18 -7.45
CA GLY A 129 -5.68 10.24 -8.08
C GLY A 129 -7.19 9.97 -8.12
N ASN A 130 -7.64 8.92 -7.45
CA ASN A 130 -9.04 8.44 -7.45
C ASN A 130 -9.67 8.42 -6.05
N ARG A 131 -9.30 9.39 -5.21
CA ARG A 131 -9.75 9.47 -3.81
C ARG A 131 -11.25 9.29 -3.64
N ASP A 132 -12.05 10.07 -4.37
CA ASP A 132 -13.50 10.08 -4.21
C ASP A 132 -14.14 8.74 -4.56
N GLN A 133 -13.64 8.07 -5.60
CA GLN A 133 -14.09 6.76 -6.03
C GLN A 133 -13.77 5.69 -4.99
N VAL A 134 -12.56 5.70 -4.45
CA VAL A 134 -12.11 4.73 -3.43
C VAL A 134 -12.89 4.93 -2.14
N VAL A 135 -13.02 6.16 -1.66
CA VAL A 135 -13.75 6.48 -0.43
C VAL A 135 -15.22 6.06 -0.57
N ALA A 136 -15.89 6.44 -1.66
CA ALA A 136 -17.29 6.07 -1.90
C ALA A 136 -17.49 4.55 -1.97
N TYR A 137 -16.57 3.84 -2.61
CA TYR A 137 -16.63 2.39 -2.74
C TYR A 137 -16.51 1.67 -1.39
N VAL A 138 -15.60 2.14 -0.54
CA VAL A 138 -15.35 1.58 0.80
C VAL A 138 -16.49 1.94 1.75
N GLU A 139 -16.96 3.19 1.75
CA GLU A 139 -18.09 3.66 2.59
C GLU A 139 -19.36 2.85 2.35
N ALA A 140 -19.64 2.50 1.11
CA ALA A 140 -20.81 1.68 0.75
C ALA A 140 -20.78 0.27 1.37
N ARG A 141 -19.60 -0.21 1.79
CA ARG A 141 -19.43 -1.57 2.32
C ARG A 141 -19.17 -1.66 3.82
N ILE A 142 -18.50 -0.68 4.40
CA ILE A 142 -18.11 -0.71 5.81
C ILE A 142 -18.94 0.27 6.65
N GLY A 143 -19.52 1.30 6.02
CA GLY A 143 -20.08 2.45 6.72
C GLY A 143 -18.97 3.39 7.20
N ARG A 144 -19.27 4.68 7.22
CA ARG A 144 -18.34 5.70 7.74
C ARG A 144 -18.48 5.75 9.25
N GLU A 145 -17.44 5.38 9.94
CA GLU A 145 -17.27 5.82 11.32
C GLU A 145 -16.64 7.23 11.25
N ASP A 146 -17.40 8.25 11.66
CA ASP A 146 -16.86 9.60 11.77
C ASP A 146 -15.63 9.55 12.70
N PRO A 147 -14.52 10.22 12.35
CA PRO A 147 -13.40 10.33 13.27
C PRO A 147 -13.91 11.05 14.51
N VAL A 148 -14.07 10.29 15.57
CA VAL A 148 -14.33 10.88 16.89
C VAL A 148 -13.11 11.73 17.22
N ALA A 149 -13.35 13.00 17.27
CA ALA A 149 -12.34 14.01 17.61
C ALA A 149 -11.58 13.66 18.91
#